data_1543a9faa1516b5ecc3a575ab8907d11
#
_entry.id   1543a9faa1516b5ecc3a575ab8907d11
#
_cell.length_a   1.000
_cell.length_b   1.000
_cell.length_c   1.000
_cell.angle_alpha   90.00
_cell.angle_beta   90.00
_cell.angle_gamma   90.00
#
_symmetry.space_group_name_H-M   'P 1'
#
loop_
_entity.id
_entity.type
_entity.pdbx_description
1 polymer ?
#
loop_
_entity_poly.entity_id
_entity_poly.type
_entity_poly.pdbx_seq_one_letter_code
_entity_poly.pdbx_strand_id
1 'polypeptide(L)'
;FSPGRLTLAGAMAVLVLAAFVAGRFWRPEGQPAPAPISAEVRERILLVAVGEHLDRSQMVLVELVNANPPAAGEVNISGEQRRARELVTANRLYRQTASQTGETAVASVLDELERVLVEIANSPTEVSAAQLDQLQKRIESKGILFKVRIIGSEVRGRKPASAPASPRQSS
;
A
#
# COMPACT_ATOMS: atom_id res chain seq x y z
N PHE A 1 -31.21 48.92 13.39
CA PHE A 1 -31.24 47.44 13.35
C PHE A 1 -32.60 47.00 12.85
N SER A 2 -32.69 46.52 11.58
CA SER A 2 -33.94 46.10 10.94
C SER A 2 -34.30 44.69 11.39
N PRO A 3 -35.46 44.47 12.02
CA PRO A 3 -35.85 43.12 12.51
C PRO A 3 -36.12 42.11 11.39
N GLY A 4 -36.23 42.52 10.14
CA GLY A 4 -36.50 41.65 9.00
C GLY A 4 -35.34 40.78 8.53
N ARG A 5 -34.09 41.04 8.96
CA ARG A 5 -32.92 40.20 8.57
C ARG A 5 -32.69 38.98 9.47
N LEU A 6 -33.16 39.03 10.70
CA LEU A 6 -33.04 37.90 11.64
C LEU A 6 -34.06 36.80 11.35
N THR A 7 -35.22 37.12 10.79
CA THR A 7 -36.25 36.12 10.43
C THR A 7 -35.87 35.34 9.17
N LEU A 8 -35.15 35.95 8.22
CA LEU A 8 -34.70 35.27 7.01
C LEU A 8 -33.55 34.27 7.28
N ALA A 9 -32.64 34.64 8.19
CA ALA A 9 -31.55 33.74 8.58
C ALA A 9 -32.04 32.50 9.36
N GLY A 10 -33.05 32.65 10.21
CA GLY A 10 -33.68 31.57 10.94
C GLY A 10 -34.41 30.56 10.02
N ALA A 11 -35.11 31.06 9.01
CA ALA A 11 -35.84 30.23 8.06
C ALA A 11 -34.89 29.39 7.18
N MET A 12 -33.76 29.95 6.78
CA MET A 12 -32.75 29.21 6.02
C MET A 12 -32.08 28.10 6.86
N ALA A 13 -31.79 28.37 8.12
CA ALA A 13 -31.19 27.35 9.01
C ALA A 13 -32.14 26.18 9.25
N VAL A 14 -33.43 26.43 9.40
CA VAL A 14 -34.44 25.37 9.57
C VAL A 14 -34.62 24.55 8.29
N LEU A 15 -34.58 25.19 7.10
CA LEU A 15 -34.64 24.48 5.82
C LEU A 15 -33.41 23.59 5.58
N VAL A 16 -32.20 24.02 5.94
CA VAL A 16 -31.00 23.23 5.82
C VAL A 16 -31.02 22.05 6.79
N LEU A 17 -31.47 22.26 8.02
CA LEU A 17 -31.66 21.19 9.01
C LEU A 17 -32.72 20.18 8.57
N ALA A 18 -33.85 20.65 8.06
CA ALA A 18 -34.91 19.78 7.55
C ALA A 18 -34.46 18.98 6.32
N ALA A 19 -33.69 19.59 5.40
CA ALA A 19 -33.11 18.89 4.26
C ALA A 19 -32.06 17.86 4.69
N PHE A 20 -31.24 18.17 5.70
CA PHE A 20 -30.26 17.24 6.24
C PHE A 20 -30.93 16.06 6.94
N VAL A 21 -31.95 16.30 7.75
CA VAL A 21 -32.72 15.25 8.43
C VAL A 21 -33.49 14.40 7.41
N ALA A 22 -34.15 15.02 6.42
CA ALA A 22 -34.83 14.31 5.35
C ALA A 22 -33.84 13.47 4.50
N GLY A 23 -32.66 14.01 4.18
CA GLY A 23 -31.60 13.28 3.45
C GLY A 23 -31.03 12.10 4.25
N ARG A 24 -31.04 12.18 5.57
CA ARG A 24 -30.57 11.08 6.42
C ARG A 24 -31.62 9.98 6.64
N PHE A 25 -32.91 10.36 6.63
CA PHE A 25 -34.03 9.40 6.84
C PHE A 25 -34.62 8.89 5.53
N TRP A 26 -34.56 9.67 4.44
CA TRP A 26 -34.89 9.21 3.11
C TRP A 26 -33.65 8.62 2.43
N ARG A 27 -33.24 7.46 2.89
CA ARG A 27 -32.51 6.57 1.98
C ARG A 27 -33.53 6.12 0.95
N PRO A 28 -33.32 6.34 -0.36
CA PRO A 28 -34.13 5.69 -1.36
C PRO A 28 -33.93 4.17 -1.18
N GLU A 29 -34.96 3.49 -0.71
CA GLU A 29 -35.07 2.04 -0.70
C GLU A 29 -35.11 1.59 -2.15
N GLY A 30 -33.92 1.43 -2.76
CA GLY A 30 -33.84 1.04 -4.15
C GLY A 30 -32.47 1.14 -4.78
N GLN A 31 -31.46 1.72 -4.12
CA GLN A 31 -30.11 1.45 -4.56
C GLN A 31 -29.69 0.07 -4.00
N PRO A 32 -29.51 -0.94 -4.89
CA PRO A 32 -28.93 -2.20 -4.46
C PRO A 32 -27.62 -1.83 -3.77
N ALA A 33 -27.48 -2.21 -2.48
CA ALA A 33 -26.20 -2.08 -1.80
C ALA A 33 -25.15 -2.66 -2.75
N PRO A 34 -24.02 -1.97 -3.00
CA PRO A 34 -22.98 -2.50 -3.88
C PRO A 34 -22.72 -3.92 -3.42
N ALA A 35 -22.88 -4.87 -4.33
CA ALA A 35 -22.74 -6.29 -4.01
C ALA A 35 -21.42 -6.46 -3.24
N PRO A 36 -21.41 -7.15 -2.10
CA PRO A 36 -20.20 -7.31 -1.32
C PRO A 36 -19.14 -7.89 -2.24
N ILE A 37 -18.04 -7.15 -2.43
CA ILE A 37 -16.89 -7.62 -3.23
C ILE A 37 -16.54 -9.01 -2.68
N SER A 38 -16.59 -10.03 -3.54
CA SER A 38 -16.32 -11.40 -3.14
C SER A 38 -14.94 -11.52 -2.48
N ALA A 39 -14.77 -12.46 -1.56
CA ALA A 39 -13.48 -12.68 -0.90
C ALA A 39 -12.36 -12.92 -1.93
N GLU A 40 -12.66 -13.63 -3.00
CA GLU A 40 -11.76 -13.89 -4.13
C GLU A 40 -11.31 -12.60 -4.86
N VAL A 41 -12.23 -11.67 -5.09
CA VAL A 41 -11.87 -10.38 -5.72
C VAL A 41 -11.00 -9.53 -4.78
N ARG A 42 -11.30 -9.55 -3.48
CA ARG A 42 -10.45 -8.85 -2.47
C ARG A 42 -9.04 -9.42 -2.40
N GLU A 43 -8.92 -10.74 -2.38
CA GLU A 43 -7.64 -11.44 -2.40
C GLU A 43 -6.84 -11.09 -3.65
N ARG A 44 -7.48 -11.10 -4.81
CA ARG A 44 -6.85 -10.73 -6.08
C ARG A 44 -6.34 -9.29 -6.07
N ILE A 45 -7.14 -8.35 -5.60
CA ILE A 45 -6.74 -6.94 -5.48
C ILE A 45 -5.53 -6.82 -4.55
N LEU A 46 -5.54 -7.54 -3.43
CA LEU A 46 -4.42 -7.56 -2.49
C LEU A 46 -3.15 -8.09 -3.15
N LEU A 47 -3.22 -9.24 -3.83
CA LEU A 47 -2.06 -9.85 -4.47
C LEU A 47 -1.44 -8.92 -5.53
N VAL A 48 -2.26 -8.26 -6.35
CA VAL A 48 -1.78 -7.26 -7.32
C VAL A 48 -1.08 -6.10 -6.61
N ALA A 49 -1.71 -5.55 -5.58
CA ALA A 49 -1.15 -4.42 -4.83
C ALA A 49 0.16 -4.79 -4.10
N VAL A 50 0.24 -6.00 -3.55
CA VAL A 50 1.47 -6.54 -2.95
C VAL A 50 2.55 -6.72 -4.01
N GLY A 51 2.22 -7.26 -5.19
CA GLY A 51 3.17 -7.41 -6.30
C GLY A 51 3.80 -6.08 -6.70
N GLU A 52 2.99 -5.05 -6.92
CA GLU A 52 3.48 -3.70 -7.24
C GLU A 52 4.31 -3.08 -6.11
N HIS A 53 3.95 -3.35 -4.85
CA HIS A 53 4.70 -2.88 -3.70
C HIS A 53 6.09 -3.54 -3.65
N LEU A 54 6.17 -4.85 -3.86
CA LEU A 54 7.43 -5.59 -3.90
C LEU A 54 8.33 -5.11 -5.05
N ASP A 55 7.78 -4.83 -6.23
CA ASP A 55 8.53 -4.30 -7.36
C ASP A 55 9.13 -2.91 -7.05
N ARG A 56 8.34 -2.01 -6.46
CA ARG A 56 8.83 -0.68 -6.04
C ARG A 56 9.90 -0.80 -4.96
N SER A 57 9.74 -1.71 -4.01
CA SER A 57 10.73 -1.96 -2.96
C SER A 57 12.01 -2.54 -3.54
N GLN A 58 11.91 -3.48 -4.48
CA GLN A 58 13.06 -4.03 -5.17
C GLN A 58 13.86 -2.94 -5.89
N MET A 59 13.18 -1.98 -6.53
CA MET A 59 13.84 -0.87 -7.23
C MET A 59 14.72 -0.04 -6.27
N VAL A 60 14.19 0.35 -5.11
CA VAL A 60 14.94 1.10 -4.09
C VAL A 60 16.16 0.30 -3.59
N LEU A 61 15.98 -1.00 -3.33
CA LEU A 61 17.07 -1.85 -2.86
C LEU A 61 18.16 -2.02 -3.93
N VAL A 62 17.79 -2.20 -5.20
CA VAL A 62 18.72 -2.36 -6.32
C VAL A 62 19.50 -1.07 -6.55
N GLU A 63 18.86 0.09 -6.47
CA GLU A 63 19.53 1.39 -6.57
C GLU A 63 20.61 1.54 -5.51
N LEU A 64 20.29 1.21 -4.23
CA LEU A 64 21.25 1.29 -3.15
C LEU A 64 22.40 0.28 -3.28
N VAL A 65 22.11 -0.96 -3.68
CA VAL A 65 23.15 -1.99 -3.86
C VAL A 65 24.10 -1.64 -5.01
N ASN A 66 23.60 -0.97 -6.04
CA ASN A 66 24.42 -0.54 -7.19
C ASN A 66 24.98 0.88 -7.05
N ALA A 67 24.68 1.58 -5.95
CA ALA A 67 25.24 2.89 -5.71
C ALA A 67 26.76 2.79 -5.49
N ASN A 68 27.53 3.59 -6.25
CA ASN A 68 28.98 3.65 -6.12
C ASN A 68 29.36 4.99 -5.50
N PRO A 69 30.02 4.99 -4.33
CA PRO A 69 30.50 6.21 -3.75
C PRO A 69 31.62 6.82 -4.62
N PRO A 70 31.70 8.13 -4.75
CA PRO A 70 32.86 8.78 -5.37
C PRO A 70 34.12 8.44 -4.56
N ALA A 71 35.29 8.49 -5.19
CA ALA A 71 36.58 8.13 -4.59
C ALA A 71 36.88 8.91 -3.30
N ALA A 72 36.35 10.13 -3.15
CA ALA A 72 36.34 10.92 -1.93
C ALA A 72 35.00 11.66 -1.85
N GLY A 73 34.20 11.39 -0.82
CA GLY A 73 32.94 12.09 -0.62
C GLY A 73 31.86 11.23 0.01
N GLU A 74 30.70 11.82 0.09
CA GLU A 74 29.48 11.20 0.58
C GLU A 74 28.49 10.98 -0.56
N VAL A 75 27.63 10.00 -0.42
CA VAL A 75 26.54 9.70 -1.38
C VAL A 75 25.25 10.24 -0.82
N ASN A 76 24.54 11.04 -1.59
CA ASN A 76 23.24 11.53 -1.20
C ASN A 76 22.16 10.48 -1.55
N ILE A 77 21.50 9.94 -0.50
CA ILE A 77 20.44 8.94 -0.60
C ILE A 77 19.06 9.49 -0.21
N SER A 78 18.87 10.82 -0.29
CA SER A 78 17.59 11.45 0.09
C SER A 78 16.39 10.96 -0.71
N GLY A 79 16.61 10.60 -1.96
CA GLY A 79 15.60 10.01 -2.84
C GLY A 79 15.15 8.64 -2.35
N GLU A 80 16.10 7.76 -2.05
CA GLU A 80 15.88 6.41 -1.54
C GLU A 80 15.23 6.44 -0.17
N GLN A 81 15.68 7.34 0.72
CA GLN A 81 15.06 7.55 2.03
C GLN A 81 13.58 7.94 1.94
N ARG A 82 13.23 8.89 1.07
CA ARG A 82 11.85 9.33 0.91
C ARG A 82 10.99 8.16 0.42
N ARG A 83 11.43 7.45 -0.63
CA ARG A 83 10.74 6.27 -1.15
C ARG A 83 10.61 5.17 -0.10
N ALA A 84 11.66 4.92 0.68
CA ALA A 84 11.62 3.94 1.75
C ALA A 84 10.58 4.30 2.83
N ARG A 85 10.46 5.57 3.24
CA ARG A 85 9.43 6.03 4.20
C ARG A 85 8.01 5.78 3.69
N GLU A 86 7.75 6.08 2.43
CA GLU A 86 6.46 5.83 1.79
C GLU A 86 6.15 4.34 1.74
N LEU A 87 7.15 3.52 1.38
CA LEU A 87 7.01 2.07 1.30
C LEU A 87 6.79 1.43 2.68
N VAL A 88 7.41 1.91 3.75
CA VAL A 88 7.19 1.38 5.12
C VAL A 88 5.71 1.44 5.50
N THR A 89 5.03 2.55 5.21
CA THR A 89 3.61 2.72 5.56
C THR A 89 2.73 1.71 4.82
N ALA A 90 2.93 1.55 3.52
CA ALA A 90 2.20 0.58 2.70
C ALA A 90 2.55 -0.87 3.11
N ASN A 91 3.83 -1.14 3.40
CA ASN A 91 4.31 -2.46 3.79
C ASN A 91 3.61 -3.00 5.05
N ARG A 92 3.41 -2.15 6.05
CA ARG A 92 2.71 -2.52 7.30
C ARG A 92 1.28 -2.95 7.04
N LEU A 93 0.57 -2.22 6.18
CA LEU A 93 -0.79 -2.56 5.79
C LEU A 93 -0.84 -3.91 5.07
N TYR A 94 0.03 -4.11 4.07
CA TYR A 94 0.07 -5.37 3.31
C TYR A 94 0.47 -6.55 4.17
N ARG A 95 1.46 -6.39 5.07
CA ARG A 95 1.87 -7.43 6.02
C ARG A 95 0.73 -7.85 6.94
N GLN A 96 0.02 -6.87 7.51
CA GLN A 96 -1.14 -7.15 8.37
C GLN A 96 -2.23 -7.90 7.59
N THR A 97 -2.54 -7.47 6.38
CA THR A 97 -3.57 -8.11 5.55
C THR A 97 -3.13 -9.53 5.14
N ALA A 98 -1.88 -9.72 4.72
CA ALA A 98 -1.34 -11.04 4.39
C ALA A 98 -1.40 -12.01 5.59
N SER A 99 -1.11 -11.53 6.80
CA SER A 99 -1.24 -12.33 8.01
C SER A 99 -2.70 -12.72 8.30
N GLN A 100 -3.65 -11.83 8.06
CA GLN A 100 -5.08 -12.09 8.28
C GLN A 100 -5.67 -13.05 7.24
N THR A 101 -5.14 -13.06 6.02
CA THR A 101 -5.58 -13.95 4.95
C THR A 101 -4.83 -15.29 4.90
N GLY A 102 -3.89 -15.53 5.84
CA GLY A 102 -3.13 -16.77 5.92
C GLY A 102 -1.95 -16.86 4.94
N GLU A 103 -1.61 -15.77 4.26
CA GLU A 103 -0.48 -15.65 3.33
C GLU A 103 0.85 -15.52 4.10
N THR A 104 1.22 -16.56 4.85
CA THR A 104 2.34 -16.52 5.81
C THR A 104 3.69 -16.26 5.15
N ALA A 105 3.93 -16.80 3.96
CA ALA A 105 5.18 -16.57 3.21
C ALA A 105 5.30 -15.10 2.80
N VAL A 106 4.23 -14.50 2.29
CA VAL A 106 4.16 -13.09 1.92
C VAL A 106 4.38 -12.22 3.16
N ALA A 107 3.66 -12.52 4.26
CA ALA A 107 3.80 -11.77 5.52
C ALA A 107 5.23 -11.81 6.08
N SER A 108 5.91 -12.95 6.01
CA SER A 108 7.29 -13.11 6.45
C SER A 108 8.26 -12.26 5.64
N VAL A 109 8.14 -12.25 4.31
CA VAL A 109 9.00 -11.45 3.45
C VAL A 109 8.74 -9.95 3.65
N LEU A 110 7.48 -9.55 3.83
CA LEU A 110 7.13 -8.16 4.13
C LEU A 110 7.67 -7.72 5.50
N ASP A 111 7.73 -8.60 6.51
CA ASP A 111 8.35 -8.28 7.81
C ASP A 111 9.86 -8.07 7.70
N GLU A 112 10.55 -8.92 6.96
CA GLU A 112 11.99 -8.74 6.71
C GLU A 112 12.27 -7.47 5.88
N LEU A 113 11.45 -7.20 4.87
CA LEU A 113 11.53 -6.01 4.03
C LEU A 113 11.31 -4.74 4.85
N GLU A 114 10.34 -4.74 5.79
CA GLU A 114 10.09 -3.59 6.66
C GLU A 114 11.34 -3.17 7.42
N ARG A 115 12.08 -4.13 7.98
CA ARG A 115 13.30 -3.85 8.75
C ARG A 115 14.36 -3.16 7.89
N VAL A 116 14.52 -3.58 6.65
CA VAL A 116 15.48 -2.96 5.72
C VAL A 116 15.00 -1.57 5.28
N LEU A 117 13.72 -1.43 4.93
CA LEU A 117 13.15 -0.13 4.55
C LEU A 117 13.21 0.90 5.68
N VAL A 118 12.96 0.47 6.93
CA VAL A 118 13.08 1.33 8.12
C VAL A 118 14.54 1.77 8.33
N GLU A 119 15.49 0.88 8.12
CA GLU A 119 16.91 1.22 8.23
C GLU A 119 17.31 2.27 7.18
N ILE A 120 16.92 2.08 5.91
CA ILE A 120 17.16 3.06 4.84
C ILE A 120 16.49 4.41 5.18
N ALA A 121 15.23 4.37 5.62
CA ALA A 121 14.44 5.57 5.94
C ALA A 121 15.05 6.41 7.08
N ASN A 122 15.79 5.78 7.98
CA ASN A 122 16.42 6.42 9.15
C ASN A 122 17.94 6.64 9.00
N SER A 123 18.55 6.25 7.88
CA SER A 123 19.95 6.52 7.58
C SER A 123 20.19 8.04 7.45
N PRO A 124 21.41 8.57 7.60
CA PRO A 124 21.72 9.94 7.22
C PRO A 124 21.41 10.20 5.75
N THR A 125 21.10 11.45 5.39
CA THR A 125 20.82 11.82 3.98
C THR A 125 22.08 11.70 3.12
N GLU A 126 23.23 12.02 3.71
CA GLU A 126 24.52 11.83 3.10
C GLU A 126 25.26 10.72 3.85
N VAL A 127 25.66 9.69 3.14
CA VAL A 127 26.32 8.51 3.69
C VAL A 127 27.73 8.41 3.15
N SER A 128 28.69 8.15 4.04
CA SER A 128 30.05 7.85 3.65
C SER A 128 30.13 6.51 2.91
N ALA A 129 31.23 6.28 2.19
CA ALA A 129 31.49 5.02 1.50
C ALA A 129 31.39 3.80 2.45
N ALA A 130 31.87 3.93 3.69
CA ALA A 130 31.81 2.87 4.69
C ALA A 130 30.38 2.59 5.17
N GLN A 131 29.57 3.62 5.36
CA GLN A 131 28.15 3.47 5.72
C GLN A 131 27.33 2.85 4.59
N LEU A 132 27.59 3.26 3.35
CA LEU A 132 26.96 2.68 2.18
C LEU A 132 27.32 1.19 2.04
N ASP A 133 28.58 0.83 2.16
CA ASP A 133 29.06 -0.56 2.13
C ASP A 133 28.40 -1.42 3.21
N GLN A 134 28.25 -0.89 4.43
CA GLN A 134 27.51 -1.59 5.50
C GLN A 134 26.04 -1.82 5.15
N LEU A 135 25.38 -0.83 4.58
CA LEU A 135 23.98 -0.93 4.16
C LEU A 135 23.83 -1.96 3.02
N GLN A 136 24.71 -1.92 2.03
CA GLN A 136 24.76 -2.88 0.92
C GLN A 136 24.95 -4.31 1.42
N LYS A 137 25.96 -4.54 2.27
CA LYS A 137 26.22 -5.85 2.89
C LYS A 137 25.03 -6.37 3.70
N ARG A 138 24.30 -5.48 4.36
CA ARG A 138 23.10 -5.88 5.12
C ARG A 138 21.96 -6.29 4.21
N ILE A 139 21.73 -5.58 3.10
CA ILE A 139 20.74 -5.96 2.09
C ILE A 139 21.09 -7.32 1.49
N GLU A 140 22.35 -7.54 1.13
CA GLU A 140 22.84 -8.77 0.53
C GLU A 140 22.81 -9.95 1.50
N SER A 141 23.32 -9.79 2.73
CA SER A 141 23.44 -10.86 3.72
C SER A 141 22.08 -11.46 4.12
N LYS A 142 21.02 -10.67 4.07
CA LYS A 142 19.66 -11.13 4.33
C LYS A 142 19.01 -11.82 3.13
N GLY A 143 19.62 -11.71 1.95
CA GLY A 143 19.06 -12.21 0.71
C GLY A 143 17.70 -11.59 0.37
N ILE A 144 17.42 -10.39 0.88
CA ILE A 144 16.08 -9.80 0.77
C ILE A 144 15.69 -9.52 -0.68
N LEU A 145 16.63 -9.14 -1.54
CA LEU A 145 16.39 -8.96 -2.98
C LEU A 145 15.89 -10.24 -3.65
N PHE A 146 16.49 -11.37 -3.30
CA PHE A 146 16.08 -12.67 -3.82
C PHE A 146 14.67 -13.04 -3.34
N LYS A 147 14.41 -12.90 -2.03
CA LYS A 147 13.10 -13.21 -1.43
C LYS A 147 11.98 -12.35 -2.03
N VAL A 148 12.21 -11.03 -2.15
CA VAL A 148 11.26 -10.09 -2.75
C VAL A 148 10.97 -10.47 -4.21
N ARG A 149 11.99 -10.83 -4.98
CA ARG A 149 11.83 -11.28 -6.38
C ARG A 149 11.01 -12.56 -6.49
N ILE A 150 11.32 -13.57 -5.66
CA ILE A 150 10.60 -14.87 -5.69
C ILE A 150 9.14 -14.66 -5.33
N ILE A 151 8.84 -14.03 -4.19
CA ILE A 151 7.47 -13.79 -3.76
C ILE A 151 6.74 -12.86 -4.75
N GLY A 152 7.39 -11.82 -5.26
CA GLY A 152 6.80 -10.94 -6.29
C GLY A 152 6.43 -11.70 -7.56
N SER A 153 7.26 -12.64 -8.02
CA SER A 153 6.95 -13.49 -9.18
C SER A 153 5.82 -14.48 -8.90
N GLU A 154 5.80 -15.08 -7.72
CA GLU A 154 4.76 -16.01 -7.29
C GLU A 154 3.40 -15.32 -7.21
N VAL A 155 3.34 -14.16 -6.57
CA VAL A 155 2.12 -13.35 -6.43
C VAL A 155 1.56 -12.95 -7.79
N ARG A 156 2.40 -12.55 -8.73
CA ARG A 156 1.99 -12.24 -10.11
C ARG A 156 1.57 -13.47 -10.91
N GLY A 157 2.19 -14.61 -10.64
CA GLY A 157 1.92 -15.89 -11.31
C GLY A 157 0.64 -16.58 -10.84
N ARG A 158 0.06 -16.18 -9.71
CA ARG A 158 -1.23 -16.72 -9.24
C ARG A 158 -2.34 -16.26 -10.18
N LYS A 159 -2.56 -17.07 -11.22
CA LYS A 159 -3.69 -16.90 -12.13
C LYS A 159 -4.98 -17.09 -11.33
N PRO A 160 -6.00 -16.23 -11.50
CA PRO A 160 -7.27 -16.44 -10.81
C PRO A 160 -7.80 -17.83 -11.13
N ALA A 161 -8.26 -18.55 -10.10
CA ALA A 161 -9.02 -19.78 -10.33
C ALA A 161 -10.12 -19.45 -11.32
N SER A 162 -10.13 -20.14 -12.46
CA SER A 162 -11.15 -19.95 -13.49
C SER A 162 -12.50 -20.15 -12.82
N ALA A 163 -13.39 -19.15 -12.91
CA ALA A 163 -14.77 -19.29 -12.45
C ALA A 163 -15.33 -20.62 -13.00
N PRO A 164 -16.03 -21.40 -12.17
CA PRO A 164 -16.63 -22.64 -12.66
C PRO A 164 -17.51 -22.29 -13.86
N ALA A 165 -17.22 -22.94 -14.98
CA ALA A 165 -17.99 -22.78 -16.21
C ALA A 165 -19.46 -23.00 -15.88
N SER A 166 -20.29 -21.98 -16.07
CA SER A 166 -21.74 -22.09 -15.90
C SER A 166 -22.22 -23.30 -16.70
N PRO A 167 -23.02 -24.19 -16.10
CA PRO A 167 -23.58 -25.33 -16.85
C PRO A 167 -24.38 -24.77 -18.01
N ARG A 168 -24.00 -25.15 -19.24
CA ARG A 168 -24.78 -24.87 -20.43
C ARG A 168 -26.15 -25.50 -20.23
N GLN A 169 -27.17 -24.67 -20.09
CA GLN A 169 -28.54 -25.10 -20.19
C GLN A 169 -28.75 -25.47 -21.66
N SER A 170 -28.76 -26.78 -21.96
CA SER A 170 -29.22 -27.32 -23.20
C SER A 170 -30.75 -27.40 -23.13
N SER A 171 -31.41 -26.59 -23.93
CA SER A 171 -32.84 -26.74 -24.29
C SER A 171 -32.96 -27.73 -25.38
#